data_f223b6602c723200bff8864ccc37c0e0
#
_entry.id   f223b6602c723200bff8864ccc37c0e0
#
_cell.length_a   1.000
_cell.length_b   1.000
_cell.length_c   1.000
_cell.angle_alpha   90.00
_cell.angle_beta   90.00
_cell.angle_gamma   90.00
#
_symmetry.space_group_name_H-M   'P 1'
#
loop_
_entity.id
_entity.type
_entity.pdbx_description
1 polymer ?
#
loop_
_entity_poly.entity_id
_entity_poly.type
_entity_poly.pdbx_seq_one_letter_code
_entity_poly.pdbx_strand_id
1 'polypeptide(L)'
;QMNNKNTSIQMIADYDGDISSLLNTDIKGEIPILTTRNLVIFPGVVSPILIGREPSIKLISYLEKHPEAMFGIFCQRDSNVDNPSFKDLYATGVYARMVKVIEMPGPGNNITAIVQGLGRCTLDNLTKTKPYFAGIVSPNAESLPKETDKEFATVCETVLKSAKEYISLNEDMPDEAQYALASVQNKVVTINYVCSNLPFSIKDKVKLLEIDDTKKRAYSLLKTLDRETQLLKLKQ
;
A
#
# COMPACT_ATOMS: atom_id res chain seq x y z
N GLN A 1 -21.53 7.37 -10.73
CA GLN A 1 -20.32 7.34 -9.90
C GLN A 1 -19.90 5.88 -9.75
N MET A 2 -18.97 5.43 -10.59
CA MET A 2 -18.33 4.15 -10.37
C MET A 2 -17.56 4.24 -9.05
N ASN A 3 -17.96 3.40 -8.13
CA ASN A 3 -17.38 3.34 -6.79
C ASN A 3 -15.93 2.90 -6.94
N ASN A 4 -14.97 3.76 -6.65
CA ASN A 4 -13.53 3.45 -6.66
C ASN A 4 -13.17 2.18 -5.87
N LYS A 5 -14.05 1.77 -4.97
CA LYS A 5 -13.90 0.58 -4.14
C LYS A 5 -13.98 -0.73 -4.94
N ASN A 6 -14.88 -0.80 -5.93
CA ASN A 6 -15.02 -2.01 -6.75
C ASN A 6 -13.82 -2.26 -7.67
N THR A 7 -13.18 -1.19 -8.13
CA THR A 7 -12.01 -1.29 -9.02
C THR A 7 -10.79 -1.86 -8.29
N SER A 8 -10.51 -1.43 -7.06
CA SER A 8 -9.42 -1.94 -6.24
C SER A 8 -9.58 -3.42 -5.92
N ILE A 9 -10.81 -3.84 -5.61
CA ILE A 9 -11.15 -5.22 -5.25
C ILE A 9 -10.91 -6.16 -6.44
N GLN A 10 -11.38 -5.77 -7.64
CA GLN A 10 -11.21 -6.58 -8.85
C GLN A 10 -9.74 -6.77 -9.23
N MET A 11 -8.93 -5.72 -9.10
CA MET A 11 -7.51 -5.76 -9.44
C MET A 11 -6.70 -6.68 -8.53
N ILE A 12 -7.05 -6.76 -7.24
CA ILE A 12 -6.40 -7.66 -6.28
C ILE A 12 -6.76 -9.12 -6.60
N ALA A 13 -8.01 -9.39 -6.96
CA ALA A 13 -8.48 -10.73 -7.31
C ALA A 13 -7.83 -11.28 -8.58
N ASP A 14 -7.45 -10.40 -9.51
CA ASP A 14 -6.82 -10.76 -10.78
C ASP A 14 -5.32 -11.03 -10.67
N TYR A 15 -4.70 -10.81 -9.49
CA TYR A 15 -3.28 -11.08 -9.32
C TYR A 15 -3.04 -12.57 -9.10
N ASP A 16 -2.54 -13.23 -10.14
CA ASP A 16 -2.31 -14.68 -10.20
C ASP A 16 -0.82 -15.03 -10.35
N GLY A 17 0.06 -14.07 -10.04
CA GLY A 17 1.49 -14.26 -10.20
C GLY A 17 2.18 -14.82 -8.96
N ASP A 18 3.45 -15.20 -9.12
CA ASP A 18 4.31 -15.61 -8.01
C ASP A 18 4.63 -14.41 -7.12
N ILE A 19 4.15 -14.44 -5.88
CA ILE A 19 4.37 -13.37 -4.92
C ILE A 19 5.87 -13.16 -4.61
N SER A 20 6.67 -14.21 -4.64
CA SER A 20 8.10 -14.07 -4.34
C SER A 20 8.84 -13.27 -5.40
N SER A 21 8.52 -13.44 -6.69
CA SER A 21 9.14 -12.62 -7.74
C SER A 21 8.68 -11.17 -7.67
N LEU A 22 7.44 -10.91 -7.27
CA LEU A 22 6.93 -9.56 -7.08
C LEU A 22 7.65 -8.85 -5.94
N LEU A 23 7.88 -9.55 -4.81
CA LEU A 23 8.51 -8.99 -3.62
C LEU A 23 10.04 -8.85 -3.74
N ASN A 24 10.67 -9.61 -4.65
CA ASN A 24 12.11 -9.59 -4.86
C ASN A 24 12.52 -8.59 -5.95
N THR A 25 11.86 -7.45 -6.00
CA THR A 25 12.26 -6.35 -6.88
C THR A 25 13.66 -5.88 -6.48
N ASP A 26 14.62 -6.02 -7.38
CA ASP A 26 16.04 -5.72 -7.11
C ASP A 26 16.50 -4.55 -7.98
N ILE A 27 15.95 -3.37 -7.74
CA ILE A 27 16.37 -2.15 -8.42
C ILE A 27 17.12 -1.28 -7.44
N LYS A 28 18.38 -1.00 -7.76
CA LYS A 28 19.24 -0.10 -6.99
C LYS A 28 19.47 1.17 -7.79
N GLY A 29 19.70 2.27 -7.08
CA GLY A 29 20.06 3.53 -7.69
C GLY A 29 18.91 4.52 -7.70
N GLU A 30 19.01 5.50 -8.57
CA GLU A 30 18.03 6.59 -8.66
C GLU A 30 16.78 6.13 -9.42
N ILE A 31 15.62 6.32 -8.79
CA ILE A 31 14.32 6.06 -9.42
C ILE A 31 13.38 7.24 -9.14
N PRO A 32 12.33 7.41 -9.95
CA PRO A 32 11.29 8.38 -9.64
C PRO A 32 10.59 8.02 -8.33
N ILE A 33 10.18 9.04 -7.58
CA ILE A 33 9.52 8.89 -6.29
C ILE A 33 8.16 9.57 -6.32
N LEU A 34 7.12 8.84 -5.94
CA LEU A 34 5.80 9.38 -5.70
C LEU A 34 5.61 9.50 -4.19
N THR A 35 5.30 10.70 -3.72
CA THR A 35 5.02 10.94 -2.30
C THR A 35 3.52 10.90 -2.06
N THR A 36 3.12 10.30 -0.95
CA THR A 36 1.71 10.25 -0.52
C THR A 36 1.55 10.97 0.81
N ARG A 37 0.35 11.51 1.04
CA ARG A 37 0.06 12.22 2.30
C ARG A 37 -0.53 11.30 3.37
N ASN A 38 -1.56 10.55 3.02
CA ASN A 38 -2.32 9.73 3.98
C ASN A 38 -2.53 8.31 3.47
N LEU A 39 -1.56 7.80 2.73
CA LEU A 39 -1.69 6.49 2.10
C LEU A 39 -0.37 5.75 2.17
N VAL A 40 -0.40 4.53 2.70
CA VAL A 40 0.73 3.62 2.72
C VAL A 40 0.41 2.44 1.82
N ILE A 41 1.27 2.19 0.85
CA ILE A 41 1.11 1.08 -0.11
C ILE A 41 1.87 -0.13 0.40
N PHE A 42 1.25 -1.28 0.35
CA PHE A 42 1.84 -2.57 0.76
C PHE A 42 2.11 -3.45 -0.44
N PRO A 43 3.09 -4.36 -0.36
CA PRO A 43 3.43 -5.27 -1.45
C PRO A 43 2.25 -6.13 -1.92
N GLY A 44 2.07 -6.23 -3.23
CA GLY A 44 1.02 -7.01 -3.88
C GLY A 44 -0.33 -6.32 -3.94
N VAL A 45 -0.52 -5.24 -3.20
CA VAL A 45 -1.80 -4.52 -3.15
C VAL A 45 -1.90 -3.54 -4.30
N VAL A 46 -3.05 -3.52 -4.96
CA VAL A 46 -3.39 -2.56 -6.00
C VAL A 46 -4.25 -1.47 -5.38
N SER A 47 -3.86 -0.22 -5.58
CA SER A 47 -4.51 0.91 -4.92
C SER A 47 -4.66 2.10 -5.85
N PRO A 48 -5.80 2.81 -5.78
CA PRO A 48 -5.95 4.10 -6.45
C PRO A 48 -5.29 5.21 -5.62
N ILE A 49 -4.62 6.13 -6.31
CA ILE A 49 -4.01 7.30 -5.70
C ILE A 49 -4.52 8.53 -6.43
N LEU A 50 -5.11 9.46 -5.68
CA LEU A 50 -5.51 10.76 -6.21
C LEU A 50 -4.27 11.62 -6.44
N ILE A 51 -4.10 12.11 -7.65
CA ILE A 51 -2.94 12.90 -8.07
C ILE A 51 -3.38 14.35 -8.23
N GLY A 52 -2.81 15.25 -7.44
CA GLY A 52 -3.18 16.67 -7.47
C GLY A 52 -1.99 17.61 -7.46
N ARG A 53 -0.87 17.20 -6.91
CA ARG A 53 0.32 18.06 -6.84
C ARG A 53 1.10 18.03 -8.15
N GLU A 54 1.69 19.18 -8.50
CA GLU A 54 2.40 19.33 -9.76
C GLU A 54 3.52 18.31 -9.98
N PRO A 55 4.42 18.02 -9.01
CA PRO A 55 5.44 17.00 -9.20
C PRO A 55 4.84 15.62 -9.48
N SER A 56 3.75 15.28 -8.82
CA SER A 56 3.07 14.00 -9.02
C SER A 56 2.42 13.92 -10.41
N ILE A 57 1.80 15.01 -10.86
CA ILE A 57 1.21 15.09 -12.21
C ILE A 57 2.29 14.88 -13.27
N LYS A 58 3.44 15.51 -13.12
CA LYS A 58 4.56 15.37 -14.04
C LYS A 58 5.14 13.96 -14.04
N LEU A 59 5.20 13.32 -12.86
CA LEU A 59 5.63 11.93 -12.75
C LEU A 59 4.66 11.00 -13.49
N ILE A 60 3.36 11.18 -13.30
CA ILE A 60 2.36 10.36 -13.98
C ILE A 60 2.47 10.51 -15.50
N SER A 61 2.68 11.72 -16.00
CA SER A 61 2.92 11.95 -17.44
C SER A 61 4.14 11.18 -17.95
N TYR A 62 5.22 11.15 -17.17
CA TYR A 62 6.40 10.37 -17.50
C TYR A 62 6.09 8.86 -17.54
N LEU A 63 5.38 8.37 -16.52
CA LEU A 63 5.06 6.94 -16.40
C LEU A 63 4.08 6.47 -17.47
N GLU A 64 3.19 7.33 -17.96
CA GLU A 64 2.31 6.99 -19.08
C GLU A 64 3.10 6.74 -20.36
N LYS A 65 4.20 7.45 -20.55
CA LYS A 65 5.10 7.27 -21.70
C LYS A 65 6.08 6.12 -21.50
N HIS A 66 6.26 5.68 -20.26
CA HIS A 66 7.18 4.60 -19.89
C HIS A 66 6.47 3.62 -18.96
N PRO A 67 5.50 2.86 -19.48
CA PRO A 67 4.63 2.02 -18.63
C PRO A 67 5.36 0.88 -17.90
N GLU A 68 6.53 0.48 -18.39
CA GLU A 68 7.36 -0.53 -17.74
C GLU A 68 8.24 0.03 -16.63
N ALA A 69 8.31 1.37 -16.49
CA ALA A 69 9.18 1.99 -15.51
C ALA A 69 8.67 1.73 -14.09
N MET A 70 9.59 1.36 -13.21
CA MET A 70 9.29 1.25 -11.78
C MET A 70 9.64 2.55 -11.08
N PHE A 71 8.93 2.81 -9.99
CA PHE A 71 9.13 4.00 -9.18
C PHE A 71 8.94 3.61 -7.71
N GLY A 72 9.31 4.52 -6.81
CA GLY A 72 9.11 4.30 -5.38
C GLY A 72 7.92 5.09 -4.86
N ILE A 73 7.24 4.56 -3.85
CA ILE A 73 6.16 5.27 -3.16
C ILE A 73 6.52 5.37 -1.68
N PHE A 74 6.54 6.60 -1.17
CA PHE A 74 6.88 6.90 0.22
C PHE A 74 5.87 7.87 0.81
N CYS A 75 5.44 7.59 2.03
CA CYS A 75 4.43 8.39 2.72
C CYS A 75 5.09 9.52 3.52
N GLN A 76 4.44 10.68 3.54
CA GLN A 76 4.88 11.81 4.35
C GLN A 76 4.61 11.54 5.84
N ARG A 77 5.53 11.99 6.69
CA ARG A 77 5.35 11.93 8.14
C ARG A 77 4.25 12.88 8.60
N ASP A 78 4.19 14.06 7.98
CA ASP A 78 3.16 15.07 8.22
C ASP A 78 2.45 15.36 6.91
N SER A 79 1.15 15.08 6.86
CA SER A 79 0.33 15.26 5.67
C SER A 79 0.16 16.73 5.27
N ASN A 80 0.46 17.68 6.17
CA ASN A 80 0.29 19.10 5.92
C ASN A 80 1.48 19.75 5.21
N VAL A 81 2.59 19.04 5.07
CA VAL A 81 3.76 19.57 4.36
C VAL A 81 3.50 19.56 2.85
N ASP A 82 3.56 20.72 2.20
CA ASP A 82 3.26 20.85 0.77
C ASP A 82 4.41 20.36 -0.11
N ASN A 83 5.64 20.70 0.25
CA ASN A 83 6.84 20.33 -0.50
C ASN A 83 7.76 19.52 0.41
N PRO A 84 7.55 18.21 0.52
CA PRO A 84 8.33 17.41 1.44
C PRO A 84 9.80 17.32 1.02
N SER A 85 10.68 17.39 2.00
CA SER A 85 12.10 17.07 1.86
C SER A 85 12.33 15.63 2.30
N PHE A 86 13.57 15.15 2.17
CA PHE A 86 13.93 13.79 2.55
C PHE A 86 13.48 13.43 3.98
N LYS A 87 13.71 14.33 4.94
CA LYS A 87 13.35 14.10 6.35
C LYS A 87 11.84 14.07 6.61
N ASP A 88 11.04 14.61 5.69
CA ASP A 88 9.59 14.65 5.80
C ASP A 88 8.93 13.35 5.35
N LEU A 89 9.70 12.40 4.83
CA LEU A 89 9.23 11.13 4.32
C LEU A 89 9.64 10.01 5.27
N TYR A 90 8.76 9.01 5.42
CA TYR A 90 9.16 7.77 6.06
C TYR A 90 10.21 7.07 5.19
N ALA A 91 11.19 6.46 5.83
CA ALA A 91 12.30 5.83 5.12
C ALA A 91 11.88 4.55 4.39
N THR A 92 10.90 3.83 4.93
CA THR A 92 10.43 2.59 4.34
C THR A 92 9.22 2.85 3.43
N GLY A 93 9.31 2.37 2.21
CA GLY A 93 8.24 2.42 1.23
C GLY A 93 8.27 1.17 0.38
N VAL A 94 7.72 1.29 -0.82
CA VAL A 94 7.66 0.17 -1.77
C VAL A 94 8.08 0.64 -3.15
N TYR A 95 8.65 -0.29 -3.92
CA TYR A 95 8.64 -0.15 -5.36
C TYR A 95 7.21 -0.30 -5.86
N ALA A 96 6.91 0.31 -6.98
CA ALA A 96 5.57 0.24 -7.55
C ALA A 96 5.64 0.24 -9.07
N ARG A 97 4.56 -0.21 -9.67
CA ARG A 97 4.34 -0.09 -11.11
C ARG A 97 2.99 0.54 -11.37
N MET A 98 2.89 1.25 -12.48
CA MET A 98 1.64 1.83 -12.93
C MET A 98 0.78 0.75 -13.56
N VAL A 99 -0.47 0.63 -13.12
CA VAL A 99 -1.45 -0.28 -13.73
C VAL A 99 -2.31 0.47 -14.73
N LYS A 100 -2.85 1.63 -14.32
CA LYS A 100 -3.76 2.41 -15.16
C LYS A 100 -3.83 3.85 -14.64
N VAL A 101 -4.04 4.79 -15.56
CA VAL A 101 -4.34 6.18 -15.22
C VAL A 101 -5.77 6.49 -15.66
N ILE A 102 -6.54 7.07 -14.77
CA ILE A 102 -7.93 7.48 -15.03
C ILE A 102 -8.01 8.99 -14.88
N GLU A 103 -8.41 9.68 -15.96
CA GLU A 103 -8.67 11.10 -15.94
C GLU A 103 -10.19 11.31 -15.89
N MET A 104 -10.63 12.06 -14.89
CA MET A 104 -12.04 12.37 -14.72
C MET A 104 -12.34 13.75 -15.33
N PRO A 105 -13.34 13.87 -16.21
CA PRO A 105 -13.75 15.17 -16.74
C PRO A 105 -14.38 16.03 -15.64
N GLY A 106 -14.02 17.31 -15.61
CA GLY A 106 -14.56 18.25 -14.62
C GLY A 106 -13.61 19.40 -14.33
N PRO A 107 -14.04 20.37 -13.51
CA PRO A 107 -13.16 21.46 -13.12
C PRO A 107 -12.02 20.93 -12.24
N GLY A 108 -10.81 21.25 -12.63
CA GLY A 108 -9.60 20.75 -12.00
C GLY A 108 -9.10 19.47 -12.64
N ASN A 109 -7.80 19.21 -12.50
CA ASN A 109 -7.17 18.01 -13.02
C ASN A 109 -7.38 16.87 -12.03
N ASN A 110 -8.47 16.12 -12.20
CA ASN A 110 -8.75 14.94 -11.36
C ASN A 110 -8.15 13.69 -12.01
N ILE A 111 -6.91 13.41 -11.64
CA ILE A 111 -6.19 12.24 -12.13
C ILE A 111 -6.16 11.21 -10.99
N THR A 112 -6.54 9.98 -11.32
CA THR A 112 -6.37 8.84 -10.41
C THR A 112 -5.38 7.87 -11.02
N ALA A 113 -4.31 7.60 -10.32
CA ALA A 113 -3.33 6.60 -10.71
C ALA A 113 -3.63 5.30 -9.99
N ILE A 114 -3.82 4.22 -10.74
CA ILE A 114 -3.95 2.88 -10.17
C ILE A 114 -2.56 2.26 -10.18
N VAL A 115 -2.04 1.95 -9.00
CA VAL A 115 -0.69 1.43 -8.83
C VAL A 115 -0.70 0.08 -8.14
N GLN A 116 0.32 -0.73 -8.38
CA GLN A 116 0.54 -1.97 -7.65
C GLN A 116 1.83 -1.86 -6.85
N GLY A 117 1.76 -2.16 -5.56
CA GLY A 117 2.93 -2.27 -4.71
C GLY A 117 3.74 -3.50 -5.08
N LEU A 118 5.05 -3.33 -5.17
CA LEU A 118 6.02 -4.40 -5.37
C LEU A 118 6.79 -4.61 -4.05
N GLY A 119 8.05 -4.99 -4.12
CA GLY A 119 8.87 -5.20 -2.95
C GLY A 119 9.08 -3.94 -2.13
N ARG A 120 9.40 -4.12 -0.85
CA ARG A 120 9.71 -3.01 0.06
C ARG A 120 11.10 -2.46 -0.23
N CYS A 121 11.27 -1.18 0.01
CA CYS A 121 12.54 -0.51 -0.19
C CYS A 121 12.75 0.60 0.85
N THR A 122 14.00 1.01 0.98
CA THR A 122 14.39 2.13 1.84
C THR A 122 14.81 3.30 0.98
N LEU A 123 14.31 4.48 1.29
CA LEU A 123 14.75 5.73 0.66
C LEU A 123 16.05 6.17 1.36
N ASP A 124 17.15 6.10 0.62
CA ASP A 124 18.46 6.48 1.15
C ASP A 124 18.73 7.97 1.01
N ASN A 125 18.23 8.57 -0.06
CA ASN A 125 18.39 9.99 -0.32
C ASN A 125 17.37 10.46 -1.35
N LEU A 126 16.96 11.71 -1.26
CA LEU A 126 16.15 12.40 -2.26
C LEU A 126 17.07 13.26 -3.12
N THR A 127 17.20 12.92 -4.39
CA THR A 127 18.22 13.51 -5.28
C THR A 127 17.67 14.64 -6.14
N LYS A 128 16.38 14.62 -6.48
CA LYS A 128 15.73 15.63 -7.30
C LYS A 128 14.35 15.94 -6.78
N THR A 129 13.92 17.18 -6.97
CA THR A 129 12.57 17.64 -6.64
C THR A 129 11.83 18.17 -7.87
N LYS A 130 12.52 18.35 -8.98
CA LYS A 130 11.97 18.84 -10.25
C LYS A 130 12.54 18.06 -11.42
N PRO A 131 11.74 17.77 -12.44
CA PRO A 131 10.31 18.09 -12.61
C PRO A 131 9.40 17.28 -11.68
N TYR A 132 9.87 16.16 -11.18
CA TYR A 132 9.24 15.31 -10.18
C TYR A 132 10.31 14.82 -9.20
N PHE A 133 9.89 14.26 -8.09
CA PHE A 133 10.83 13.72 -7.11
C PHE A 133 11.54 12.49 -7.66
N ALA A 134 12.83 12.40 -7.38
CA ALA A 134 13.64 11.20 -7.62
C ALA A 134 14.56 10.98 -6.43
N GLY A 135 14.93 9.74 -6.20
CA GLY A 135 15.77 9.41 -5.07
C GLY A 135 16.55 8.12 -5.27
N ILE A 136 17.52 7.93 -4.39
CA ILE A 136 18.30 6.69 -4.29
C ILE A 136 17.59 5.77 -3.31
N VAL A 137 17.35 4.54 -3.73
CA VAL A 137 16.65 3.52 -2.93
C VAL A 137 17.48 2.25 -2.86
N SER A 138 17.24 1.49 -1.79
CA SER A 138 17.83 0.17 -1.59
C SER A 138 16.70 -0.84 -1.34
N PRO A 139 16.74 -2.02 -1.99
CA PRO A 139 15.72 -3.03 -1.76
C PRO A 139 15.81 -3.60 -0.34
N ASN A 140 14.66 -3.88 0.26
CA ASN A 140 14.55 -4.54 1.55
C ASN A 140 14.11 -5.98 1.34
N ALA A 141 14.92 -6.92 1.78
CA ALA A 141 14.55 -8.33 1.71
C ALA A 141 13.34 -8.62 2.59
N GLU A 142 12.47 -9.51 2.12
CA GLU A 142 11.33 -9.97 2.90
C GLU A 142 11.40 -11.48 3.08
N SER A 143 11.24 -11.90 4.33
CA SER A 143 11.17 -13.31 4.68
C SER A 143 9.72 -13.78 4.51
N LEU A 144 9.51 -14.74 3.61
CA LEU A 144 8.20 -15.30 3.33
C LEU A 144 8.04 -16.64 4.05
N PRO A 145 6.86 -16.93 4.63
CA PRO A 145 6.58 -18.25 5.16
C PRO A 145 6.46 -19.25 4.01
N LYS A 146 6.77 -20.51 4.30
CA LYS A 146 6.55 -21.59 3.34
C LYS A 146 5.05 -21.78 3.12
N GLU A 147 4.66 -22.24 1.94
CA GLU A 147 3.24 -22.54 1.63
C GLU A 147 2.65 -23.58 2.58
N THR A 148 3.50 -24.46 3.11
CA THR A 148 3.13 -25.52 4.04
C THR A 148 3.14 -25.08 5.51
N ASP A 149 3.44 -23.82 5.79
CA ASP A 149 3.51 -23.30 7.18
C ASP A 149 2.12 -23.23 7.78
N LYS A 150 1.83 -24.19 8.67
CA LYS A 150 0.52 -24.32 9.32
C LYS A 150 0.25 -23.19 10.33
N GLU A 151 1.29 -22.72 11.00
CA GLU A 151 1.19 -21.59 11.93
C GLU A 151 0.78 -20.32 11.17
N PHE A 152 1.41 -20.06 10.02
CA PHE A 152 1.05 -18.91 9.20
C PHE A 152 -0.38 -19.01 8.69
N ALA A 153 -0.80 -20.21 8.25
CA ALA A 153 -2.18 -20.42 7.81
C ALA A 153 -3.18 -20.11 8.92
N THR A 154 -2.89 -20.55 10.15
CA THR A 154 -3.75 -20.30 11.32
C THR A 154 -3.82 -18.81 11.66
N VAL A 155 -2.68 -18.12 11.65
CA VAL A 155 -2.63 -16.68 11.91
C VAL A 155 -3.44 -15.92 10.85
N CYS A 156 -3.32 -16.31 9.59
CA CYS A 156 -4.09 -15.67 8.51
C CYS A 156 -5.60 -15.85 8.71
N GLU A 157 -6.04 -17.04 9.09
CA GLU A 157 -7.46 -17.28 9.39
C GLU A 157 -7.94 -16.41 10.55
N THR A 158 -7.11 -16.26 11.59
CA THR A 158 -7.42 -15.43 12.75
C THR A 158 -7.49 -13.95 12.36
N VAL A 159 -6.55 -13.49 11.54
CA VAL A 159 -6.55 -12.11 11.02
C VAL A 159 -7.82 -11.85 10.22
N LEU A 160 -8.20 -12.76 9.33
CA LEU A 160 -9.42 -12.61 8.53
C LEU A 160 -10.66 -12.51 9.40
N LYS A 161 -10.77 -13.38 10.40
CA LYS A 161 -11.88 -13.36 11.34
C LYS A 161 -11.94 -12.05 12.12
N SER A 162 -10.79 -11.60 12.64
CA SER A 162 -10.70 -10.35 13.40
C SER A 162 -10.97 -9.13 12.53
N ALA A 163 -10.51 -9.15 11.27
CA ALA A 163 -10.78 -8.07 10.32
C ALA A 163 -12.26 -7.97 9.98
N LYS A 164 -12.93 -9.09 9.77
CA LYS A 164 -14.39 -9.13 9.52
C LYS A 164 -15.16 -8.58 10.70
N GLU A 165 -14.78 -8.95 11.91
CA GLU A 165 -15.39 -8.42 13.14
C GLU A 165 -15.21 -6.90 13.21
N TYR A 166 -13.98 -6.41 13.00
CA TYR A 166 -13.68 -4.98 12.99
C TYR A 166 -14.55 -4.23 11.97
N ILE A 167 -14.66 -4.75 10.75
CA ILE A 167 -15.44 -4.14 9.69
C ILE A 167 -16.93 -4.09 10.07
N SER A 168 -17.45 -5.17 10.69
CA SER A 168 -18.85 -5.21 11.09
C SER A 168 -19.18 -4.21 12.20
N LEU A 169 -18.22 -3.88 13.05
CA LEU A 169 -18.37 -2.93 14.16
C LEU A 169 -18.12 -1.47 13.74
N ASN A 170 -17.48 -1.26 12.61
CA ASN A 170 -17.13 0.08 12.14
C ASN A 170 -18.15 0.58 11.13
N GLU A 171 -19.00 1.51 11.56
CA GLU A 171 -20.07 2.09 10.72
C GLU A 171 -19.52 2.87 9.51
N ASP A 172 -18.28 3.34 9.58
CA ASP A 172 -17.62 4.09 8.50
C ASP A 172 -17.14 3.17 7.38
N MET A 173 -17.13 1.86 7.59
CA MET A 173 -16.71 0.90 6.57
C MET A 173 -17.91 0.24 5.90
N PRO A 174 -17.91 0.14 4.56
CA PRO A 174 -19.00 -0.51 3.85
C PRO A 174 -18.95 -2.03 3.99
N ASP A 175 -20.12 -2.66 3.91
CA ASP A 175 -20.26 -4.11 3.97
C ASP A 175 -19.45 -4.83 2.88
N GLU A 176 -19.26 -4.19 1.72
CA GLU A 176 -18.48 -4.70 0.60
C GLU A 176 -17.02 -4.98 0.98
N ALA A 177 -16.50 -4.33 2.02
CA ALA A 177 -15.14 -4.59 2.50
C ALA A 177 -14.96 -6.03 2.97
N GLN A 178 -15.97 -6.67 3.51
CA GLN A 178 -15.93 -8.08 3.91
C GLN A 178 -15.80 -9.01 2.70
N TYR A 179 -16.52 -8.69 1.62
CA TYR A 179 -16.46 -9.45 0.37
C TYR A 179 -15.07 -9.32 -0.28
N ALA A 180 -14.48 -8.14 -0.20
CA ALA A 180 -13.13 -7.92 -0.71
C ALA A 180 -12.11 -8.84 -0.06
N LEU A 181 -12.18 -8.97 1.26
CA LEU A 181 -11.29 -9.86 2.01
C LEU A 181 -11.45 -11.32 1.58
N ALA A 182 -12.70 -11.74 1.34
CA ALA A 182 -12.99 -13.12 0.95
C ALA A 182 -12.46 -13.45 -0.45
N SER A 183 -12.27 -12.44 -1.31
CA SER A 183 -11.83 -12.65 -2.70
C SER A 183 -10.32 -12.79 -2.84
N VAL A 184 -9.52 -12.40 -1.85
CA VAL A 184 -8.06 -12.48 -1.92
C VAL A 184 -7.63 -13.90 -1.58
N GLN A 185 -6.95 -14.57 -2.52
CA GLN A 185 -6.56 -15.97 -2.36
C GLN A 185 -5.16 -16.15 -1.78
N ASN A 186 -4.21 -15.32 -2.18
CA ASN A 186 -2.85 -15.39 -1.68
C ASN A 186 -2.78 -14.87 -0.24
N LYS A 187 -2.27 -15.68 0.69
CA LYS A 187 -2.23 -15.34 2.11
C LYS A 187 -1.35 -14.12 2.43
N VAL A 188 -0.23 -13.98 1.76
CA VAL A 188 0.67 -12.84 1.95
C VAL A 188 -0.03 -11.56 1.49
N VAL A 189 -0.67 -11.59 0.32
CA VAL A 189 -1.44 -10.45 -0.19
C VAL A 189 -2.61 -10.14 0.73
N THR A 190 -3.26 -11.15 1.30
CA THR A 190 -4.34 -10.95 2.29
C THR A 190 -3.85 -10.14 3.49
N ILE A 191 -2.72 -10.51 4.08
CA ILE A 191 -2.14 -9.78 5.20
C ILE A 191 -1.85 -8.33 4.81
N ASN A 192 -1.19 -8.14 3.68
CA ASN A 192 -0.84 -6.80 3.21
C ASN A 192 -2.07 -5.97 2.83
N TYR A 193 -3.11 -6.61 2.30
CA TYR A 193 -4.38 -5.96 2.00
C TYR A 193 -5.05 -5.43 3.26
N VAL A 194 -5.10 -6.24 4.32
CA VAL A 194 -5.68 -5.81 5.61
C VAL A 194 -4.87 -4.64 6.19
N CYS A 195 -3.54 -4.73 6.17
CA CYS A 195 -2.68 -3.63 6.62
C CYS A 195 -2.99 -2.32 5.87
N SER A 196 -3.20 -2.42 4.57
CA SER A 196 -3.38 -1.26 3.69
C SER A 196 -4.78 -0.63 3.82
N ASN A 197 -5.82 -1.45 3.92
CA ASN A 197 -7.19 -0.98 3.72
C ASN A 197 -7.99 -0.70 4.99
N LEU A 198 -7.56 -1.17 6.14
CA LEU A 198 -8.23 -0.83 7.38
C LEU A 198 -7.77 0.56 7.87
N PRO A 199 -8.63 1.31 8.58
CA PRO A 199 -8.34 2.70 8.92
C PRO A 199 -7.42 2.85 10.14
N PHE A 200 -6.29 2.15 10.13
CA PHE A 200 -5.23 2.35 11.11
C PHE A 200 -4.53 3.69 10.87
N SER A 201 -3.87 4.21 11.89
CA SER A 201 -3.06 5.42 11.72
C SER A 201 -1.92 5.16 10.73
N ILE A 202 -1.46 6.20 10.08
CA ILE A 202 -0.31 6.11 9.16
C ILE A 202 0.91 5.56 9.90
N LYS A 203 1.14 6.01 11.13
CA LYS A 203 2.24 5.53 11.96
C LYS A 203 2.17 4.02 12.19
N ASP A 204 0.99 3.49 12.48
CA ASP A 204 0.79 2.05 12.66
C ASP A 204 1.01 1.29 11.35
N LYS A 205 0.50 1.80 10.24
CA LYS A 205 0.69 1.17 8.92
C LYS A 205 2.17 1.12 8.54
N VAL A 206 2.91 2.20 8.77
CA VAL A 206 4.35 2.22 8.47
C VAL A 206 5.11 1.24 9.35
N LYS A 207 4.76 1.13 10.63
CA LYS A 207 5.37 0.11 11.51
C LYS A 207 5.16 -1.30 10.98
N LEU A 208 3.95 -1.59 10.48
CA LEU A 208 3.65 -2.89 9.86
C LEU A 208 4.48 -3.09 8.58
N LEU A 209 4.61 -2.06 7.77
CA LEU A 209 5.40 -2.14 6.53
C LEU A 209 6.90 -2.35 6.82
N GLU A 210 7.42 -1.81 7.91
CA GLU A 210 8.83 -1.94 8.30
C GLU A 210 9.21 -3.37 8.70
N ILE A 211 8.24 -4.22 9.04
CA ILE A 211 8.49 -5.60 9.44
C ILE A 211 8.88 -6.41 8.20
N ASP A 212 10.06 -6.99 8.22
CA ASP A 212 10.66 -7.69 7.07
C ASP A 212 10.30 -9.18 6.99
N ASP A 213 9.51 -9.69 7.93
CA ASP A 213 9.03 -11.06 8.00
C ASP A 213 7.51 -11.06 7.95
N THR A 214 6.93 -11.70 6.94
CA THR A 214 5.48 -11.66 6.73
C THR A 214 4.68 -12.30 7.88
N LYS A 215 5.20 -13.38 8.46
CA LYS A 215 4.54 -14.01 9.62
C LYS A 215 4.54 -13.06 10.83
N LYS A 216 5.65 -12.41 11.10
CA LYS A 216 5.74 -11.40 12.17
C LYS A 216 4.81 -10.23 11.90
N ARG A 217 4.71 -9.80 10.65
CA ARG A 217 3.74 -8.75 10.26
C ARG A 217 2.31 -9.19 10.56
N ALA A 218 1.96 -10.43 10.27
CA ALA A 218 0.64 -10.97 10.53
C ALA A 218 0.31 -10.95 12.04
N TYR A 219 1.25 -11.34 12.89
CA TYR A 219 1.05 -11.27 14.34
C TYR A 219 0.91 -9.82 14.84
N SER A 220 1.73 -8.92 14.33
CA SER A 220 1.66 -7.50 14.69
C SER A 220 0.34 -6.89 14.22
N LEU A 221 -0.12 -7.26 13.03
CA LEU A 221 -1.42 -6.86 12.50
C LEU A 221 -2.55 -7.33 13.41
N LEU A 222 -2.49 -8.57 13.88
CA LEU A 222 -3.51 -9.12 14.78
C LEU A 222 -3.58 -8.31 16.07
N LYS A 223 -2.46 -7.93 16.66
CA LYS A 223 -2.42 -7.07 17.85
C LYS A 223 -3.05 -5.70 17.57
N THR A 224 -2.75 -5.11 16.43
CA THR A 224 -3.32 -3.83 16.03
C THR A 224 -4.83 -3.93 15.87
N LEU A 225 -5.32 -4.99 15.22
CA LEU A 225 -6.74 -5.27 15.06
C LEU A 225 -7.45 -5.42 16.40
N ASP A 226 -6.87 -6.19 17.33
CA ASP A 226 -7.46 -6.40 18.64
C ASP A 226 -7.57 -5.08 19.41
N ARG A 227 -6.53 -4.27 19.39
CA ARG A 227 -6.54 -2.95 20.01
C ARG A 227 -7.63 -2.05 19.41
N GLU A 228 -7.69 -1.96 18.10
CA GLU A 228 -8.67 -1.10 17.41
C GLU A 228 -10.10 -1.61 17.60
N THR A 229 -10.31 -2.92 17.61
CA THR A 229 -11.62 -3.52 17.88
C THR A 229 -12.10 -3.17 19.30
N GLN A 230 -11.20 -3.26 20.28
CA GLN A 230 -11.54 -2.89 21.66
C GLN A 230 -11.92 -1.42 21.78
N LEU A 231 -11.19 -0.55 21.07
CA LEU A 231 -11.52 0.88 21.04
C LEU A 231 -12.90 1.14 20.43
N LEU A 232 -13.26 0.44 19.35
CA LEU A 232 -14.60 0.54 18.77
C LEU A 232 -15.68 0.10 19.74
N LYS A 233 -15.47 -1.00 20.46
CA LYS A 233 -16.43 -1.48 21.46
C LYS A 233 -16.64 -0.50 22.59
N LEU A 234 -15.61 0.22 22.99
CA LEU A 234 -15.71 1.24 24.04
C LEU A 234 -16.51 2.48 23.59
N LYS A 235 -16.58 2.74 22.30
CA LYS A 235 -17.32 3.88 21.74
C LYS A 235 -18.81 3.63 21.55
N GLN A 236 -19.24 2.38 21.66
CA GLN A 236 -20.65 2.00 21.48
C GLN A 236 -21.46 2.12 22.77
#